data_07b78c78492b22b1fd4016c740a71b4b
#
_entry.id   07b78c78492b22b1fd4016c740a71b4b
#
_cell.length_a   1.000
_cell.length_b   1.000
_cell.length_c   1.000
_cell.angle_alpha   90.00
_cell.angle_beta   90.00
_cell.angle_gamma   90.00
#
_symmetry.space_group_name_H-M   'P 1'
#
loop_
_entity.id
_entity.type
_entity.pdbx_description
1 polymer ?
#
loop_
_entity_poly.entity_id
_entity_poly.type
_entity_poly.pdbx_seq_one_letter_code
_entity_poly.pdbx_strand_id
1 'polypeptide(L)' 'MEPKPWRDRVRDEEELLAQLNQAASDAASRRAQALRDGVTELGTVAEVARALGRSWQAVDQALKRDQRKKAPDPGAPTTE' A
#
# COMPACT_ATOMS: atom_id res chain seq x y z
N MET A 1 22.22 25.84 22.59
CA MET A 1 20.89 25.47 22.19
C MET A 1 20.46 24.20 22.87
N GLU A 2 19.34 24.25 23.52
CA GLU A 2 18.89 23.08 24.27
C GLU A 2 18.08 22.17 23.38
N PRO A 3 18.27 20.88 23.50
CA PRO A 3 17.46 19.95 22.74
C PRO A 3 16.02 20.02 23.25
N LYS A 4 15.10 19.69 22.37
CA LYS A 4 13.71 19.58 22.78
C LYS A 4 13.54 18.53 23.85
N PRO A 5 12.58 18.71 24.73
CA PRO A 5 12.25 17.66 25.67
C PRO A 5 11.92 16.37 24.94
N TRP A 6 12.22 15.27 25.58
CA TRP A 6 12.05 13.98 24.91
C TRP A 6 10.60 13.73 24.49
N ARG A 7 9.63 14.24 25.24
CA ARG A 7 8.22 14.06 24.87
C ARG A 7 7.88 14.75 23.57
N ASP A 8 8.42 15.94 23.37
CA ASP A 8 8.20 16.69 22.14
C ASP A 8 8.84 15.96 20.96
N ARG A 9 10.01 15.38 21.18
CA ARG A 9 10.67 14.63 20.12
C ARG A 9 9.85 13.41 19.72
N VAL A 10 9.29 12.70 20.68
CA VAL A 10 8.45 11.55 20.39
C VAL A 10 7.25 11.99 19.57
N ARG A 11 6.59 13.07 19.98
CA ARG A 11 5.41 13.56 19.25
C ARG A 11 5.76 13.93 17.83
N ASP A 12 6.87 14.63 17.64
CA ASP A 12 7.28 15.05 16.31
C ASP A 12 7.51 13.84 15.40
N GLU A 13 8.18 12.83 15.93
CA GLU A 13 8.46 11.64 15.15
C GLU A 13 7.19 10.86 14.85
N GLU A 14 6.26 10.80 15.79
CA GLU A 14 5.01 10.12 15.56
C GLU A 14 4.18 10.81 14.49
N GLU A 15 4.18 12.14 14.48
CA GLU A 15 3.50 12.88 13.43
C GLU A 15 4.13 12.61 12.07
N LEU A 16 5.46 12.58 12.03
CA LEU A 16 6.16 12.30 10.79
C LEU A 16 5.86 10.88 10.31
N LEU A 17 5.88 9.91 11.23
CA LEU A 17 5.54 8.54 10.86
C LEU A 17 4.12 8.44 10.32
N ALA A 18 3.18 9.16 10.92
CA ALA A 18 1.81 9.14 10.44
C ALA A 18 1.73 9.70 9.02
N GLN A 19 2.46 10.78 8.73
CA GLN A 19 2.48 11.36 7.40
C GLN A 19 3.13 10.41 6.40
N LEU A 20 4.22 9.77 6.77
CA LEU A 20 4.90 8.82 5.90
C LEU A 20 4.05 7.59 5.65
N ASN A 21 3.35 7.11 6.67
CA ASN A 21 2.45 5.98 6.51
C ASN A 21 1.32 6.30 5.55
N GLN A 22 0.76 7.51 5.64
CA GLN A 22 -0.29 7.94 4.74
C GLN A 22 0.23 8.02 3.30
N ALA A 23 1.42 8.61 3.14
CA ALA A 23 2.03 8.72 1.81
C ALA A 23 2.33 7.35 1.23
N ALA A 24 2.81 6.43 2.07
CA ALA A 24 3.08 5.06 1.62
C ALA A 24 1.80 4.36 1.20
N SER A 25 0.73 4.56 1.95
CA SER A 25 -0.57 3.99 1.64
C SER A 25 -1.09 4.51 0.30
N ASP A 26 -0.99 5.83 0.09
CA ASP A 26 -1.44 6.43 -1.16
C ASP A 26 -0.61 5.94 -2.33
N ALA A 27 0.69 5.82 -2.15
CA ALA A 27 1.57 5.31 -3.20
C ALA A 27 1.24 3.86 -3.53
N ALA A 28 0.93 3.05 -2.51
CA ALA A 28 0.56 1.66 -2.74
C ALA A 28 -0.72 1.56 -3.55
N SER A 29 -1.70 2.44 -3.28
CA SER A 29 -2.94 2.45 -4.04
C SER A 29 -2.69 2.85 -5.49
N ARG A 30 -1.85 3.84 -5.72
CA ARG A 30 -1.51 4.25 -7.07
C ARG A 30 -0.75 3.15 -7.80
N ARG A 31 0.13 2.44 -7.09
CA ARG A 31 0.86 1.33 -7.67
C ARG A 31 -0.10 0.20 -8.08
N ALA A 32 -1.07 -0.10 -7.21
CA ALA A 32 -2.03 -1.15 -7.52
C ALA A 32 -2.87 -0.78 -8.73
N GLN A 33 -3.25 0.48 -8.86
CA GLN A 33 -4.01 0.91 -10.04
C GLN A 33 -3.17 0.77 -11.31
N ALA A 34 -1.90 1.15 -11.25
CA ALA A 34 -1.02 0.98 -12.39
C ALA A 34 -0.86 -0.48 -12.76
N LEU A 35 -0.77 -1.36 -11.75
CA LEU A 35 -0.69 -2.79 -12.02
C LEU A 35 -1.96 -3.32 -12.70
N ARG A 36 -3.12 -2.84 -12.26
CA ARG A 36 -4.38 -3.23 -12.91
C ARG A 36 -4.42 -2.77 -14.36
N ASP A 37 -3.93 -1.58 -14.61
CA ASP A 37 -3.85 -1.09 -16.00
C ASP A 37 -2.93 -1.97 -16.81
N GLY A 38 -1.82 -2.43 -16.22
CA GLY A 38 -0.94 -3.37 -16.90
C GLY A 38 -1.61 -4.69 -17.20
N VAL A 39 -2.39 -5.20 -16.25
CA VAL A 39 -3.14 -6.45 -16.51
C VAL A 39 -4.12 -6.27 -17.64
N THR A 40 -4.81 -5.12 -17.69
CA THR A 40 -5.74 -4.85 -18.78
C THR A 40 -5.00 -4.81 -20.10
N GLU A 41 -3.83 -4.22 -20.13
CA GLU A 41 -3.06 -4.08 -21.37
C GLU A 41 -2.43 -5.40 -21.80
N LEU A 42 -1.83 -6.14 -20.88
CA LEU A 42 -1.07 -7.35 -21.20
C LEU A 42 -1.88 -8.63 -21.07
N GLY A 43 -2.98 -8.57 -20.36
CA GLY A 43 -3.91 -9.69 -20.27
C GLY A 43 -3.86 -10.50 -19.00
N THR A 44 -2.71 -10.65 -18.36
CA THR A 44 -2.59 -11.45 -17.14
C THR A 44 -1.60 -10.84 -16.16
N VAL A 45 -1.75 -11.23 -14.91
CA VAL A 45 -0.82 -10.83 -13.85
C VAL A 45 0.58 -11.37 -14.16
N ALA A 46 0.66 -12.60 -14.68
CA ALA A 46 1.95 -13.20 -15.00
C ALA A 46 2.72 -12.40 -16.03
N GLU A 47 2.02 -11.86 -17.04
CA GLU A 47 2.68 -11.06 -18.05
C GLU A 47 3.17 -9.73 -17.48
N VAL A 48 2.38 -9.13 -16.60
CA VAL A 48 2.81 -7.91 -15.93
C VAL A 48 4.06 -8.18 -15.10
N ALA A 49 4.06 -9.26 -14.35
CA ALA A 49 5.20 -9.63 -13.51
C ALA A 49 6.45 -9.83 -14.37
N ARG A 50 6.28 -10.52 -15.49
CA ARG A 50 7.40 -10.77 -16.40
C ARG A 50 7.95 -9.46 -16.96
N ALA A 51 7.07 -8.55 -17.34
CA ALA A 51 7.47 -7.27 -17.89
C ALA A 51 8.25 -6.44 -16.86
N LEU A 52 7.90 -6.59 -15.58
CA LEU A 52 8.54 -5.85 -14.51
C LEU A 52 9.76 -6.58 -13.92
N GLY A 53 9.99 -7.81 -14.32
CA GLY A 53 11.07 -8.59 -13.74
C GLY A 53 10.81 -8.99 -12.30
N ARG A 54 9.54 -9.23 -11.96
CA ARG A 54 9.12 -9.60 -10.61
C ARG A 54 8.34 -10.90 -10.65
N SER A 55 8.16 -11.50 -9.48
CA SER A 55 7.35 -12.70 -9.42
C SER A 55 5.88 -12.31 -9.53
N TRP A 56 5.08 -13.19 -10.13
CA TRP A 56 3.65 -12.95 -10.23
C TRP A 56 3.00 -12.87 -8.85
N GLN A 57 3.57 -13.58 -7.87
CA GLN A 57 3.06 -13.56 -6.51
C GLN A 57 3.20 -12.17 -5.89
N ALA A 58 4.30 -11.49 -6.16
CA ALA A 58 4.50 -10.14 -5.65
C ALA A 58 3.47 -9.18 -6.23
N VAL A 59 3.21 -9.29 -7.52
CA VAL A 59 2.21 -8.44 -8.18
C VAL A 59 0.82 -8.76 -7.63
N ASP A 60 0.51 -10.05 -7.54
CA ASP A 60 -0.79 -10.50 -7.06
C ASP A 60 -1.05 -10.03 -5.63
N GLN A 61 -0.04 -10.11 -4.77
CA GLN A 61 -0.17 -9.66 -3.39
C GLN A 61 -0.41 -8.16 -3.30
N ALA A 62 0.27 -7.39 -4.16
CA ALA A 62 0.07 -5.94 -4.17
C ALA A 62 -1.37 -5.61 -4.56
N LEU A 63 -1.91 -6.31 -5.54
CA LEU A 63 -3.28 -6.10 -5.99
C LEU A 63 -4.28 -6.51 -4.91
N LYS A 64 -4.05 -7.64 -4.29
CA LYS A 64 -4.96 -8.13 -3.26
C LYS A 64 -4.93 -7.25 -2.03
N ARG A 65 -3.77 -6.74 -1.67
CA ARG A 65 -3.65 -5.88 -0.52
C ARG A 65 -4.44 -4.58 -0.72
N ASP A 66 -4.35 -3.99 -1.91
CA ASP A 66 -5.09 -2.79 -2.20
C ASP A 66 -6.59 -3.04 -2.23
N GLN A 67 -6.99 -4.16 -2.82
CA GLN A 67 -8.38 -4.53 -2.91
C GLN A 67 -8.98 -4.73 -1.50
N ARG A 68 -8.22 -5.36 -0.62
CA ARG A 68 -8.64 -5.58 0.75
C ARG A 68 -8.81 -4.26 1.49
N LYS A 69 -7.95 -3.30 1.19
CA LYS A 69 -7.98 -2.00 1.81
C LYS A 69 -9.18 -1.19 1.38
N LYS A 70 -9.57 -1.30 0.12
CA LYS A 70 -10.69 -0.55 -0.44
C LYS A 70 -12.03 -1.21 -0.18
N ALA A 71 -12.02 -2.51 0.05
CA ALA A 71 -13.25 -3.22 0.28
C ALA A 71 -13.81 -2.87 1.65
N PRO A 72 -15.10 -3.00 1.85
CA PRO A 72 -15.64 -2.92 3.19
C PRO A 72 -14.90 -3.93 4.02
N ASP A 73 -14.61 -3.56 5.23
CA ASP A 73 -13.81 -4.38 6.11
C ASP A 73 -14.33 -5.80 6.15
N PRO A 74 -13.59 -6.76 5.65
CA PRO A 74 -14.05 -8.12 5.67
C PRO A 74 -14.06 -8.69 7.07
N GLY A 75 -13.33 -8.05 7.96
CA GLY A 75 -13.39 -8.43 9.33
C GLY A 75 -14.57 -7.81 10.01
N ALA A 76 -15.21 -6.89 9.35
CA ALA A 76 -16.41 -6.38 9.91
C ALA A 76 -17.33 -7.51 10.05
N PRO A 77 -17.97 -7.57 11.10
CA PRO A 77 -18.89 -8.62 11.36
C PRO A 77 -19.92 -8.53 10.35
N THR A 78 -19.77 -9.31 9.62
CA THR A 78 -20.76 -9.38 8.82
C THR A 78 -21.67 -10.24 9.41
N THR A 79 -21.97 -10.20 9.57
CA THR A 79 -22.41 -10.89 9.91
C THR A 79 -22.72 -11.86 9.74
N GLU A 80 -22.57 -12.28 9.78
CA GLU A 80 -22.72 -13.12 9.73
C GLU A 80 -22.62 -13.49 9.84
#